data_8b6e3241089a151581eb14e667d24d15
#
_entry.id   8b6e3241089a151581eb14e667d24d15
#
_cell.length_a   1.000
_cell.length_b   1.000
_cell.length_c   1.000
_cell.angle_alpha   90.00
_cell.angle_beta   90.00
_cell.angle_gamma   90.00
#
_symmetry.space_group_name_H-M   'P 1'
#
loop_
_entity.id
_entity.type
_entity.pdbx_description
1 polymer ?
#
loop_
_entity_poly.entity_id
_entity_poly.type
_entity_poly.pdbx_seq_one_letter_code
_entity_poly.pdbx_strand_id
1 'polypeptide(L)'
;WRIDGSALRSSLVCADDADGRAGTFMLTLVPPSTTSVAAKPRDVVFVIDRSGSMGGWKMVAARRAAARMIDTLTSRDRFCAITFDNVVDLIPEPTLVDATDRNRYRAVEALAKVESRGGTEMAEPLRRAAMFLAGGHDDRERVIVLVTDGQVGNEDHILRELAPNLKKVRMFTLGIDQAVNAAFVRRLAGAGG
;
A
#
# COMPACT_ATOMS: atom_id res chain seq x y z
N TRP A 1 -36.95 -3.92 -9.38
CA TRP A 1 -36.04 -2.78 -9.48
C TRP A 1 -35.00 -3.06 -10.56
N ARG A 2 -35.07 -2.39 -11.71
CA ARG A 2 -33.99 -2.39 -12.71
C ARG A 2 -33.11 -1.17 -12.41
N ILE A 3 -31.86 -1.40 -12.03
CA ILE A 3 -30.84 -0.36 -11.92
C ILE A 3 -30.18 -0.26 -13.29
N ASP A 4 -30.53 0.75 -14.07
CA ASP A 4 -29.79 1.09 -15.29
C ASP A 4 -28.48 1.75 -14.87
N GLY A 5 -27.36 1.09 -15.18
CA GLY A 5 -26.04 1.35 -14.57
C GLY A 5 -25.21 2.46 -15.20
N SER A 6 -25.76 3.32 -16.05
CA SER A 6 -24.96 4.28 -16.84
C SER A 6 -24.79 5.67 -16.22
N ALA A 7 -25.52 6.01 -15.16
CA ALA A 7 -25.45 7.34 -14.52
C ALA A 7 -25.40 7.26 -12.99
N LEU A 8 -24.78 8.27 -12.37
CA LEU A 8 -24.90 8.49 -10.93
C LEU A 8 -26.34 8.75 -10.58
N ARG A 9 -26.90 7.97 -9.66
CA ARG A 9 -28.24 8.19 -9.13
C ARG A 9 -28.16 8.66 -7.70
N SER A 10 -28.97 9.65 -7.36
CA SER A 10 -29.09 10.14 -6.00
C SER A 10 -30.56 10.15 -5.59
N SER A 11 -30.82 9.86 -4.34
CA SER A 11 -32.12 10.11 -3.71
C SER A 11 -31.90 10.79 -2.36
N LEU A 12 -32.74 11.76 -2.07
CA LEU A 12 -32.77 12.47 -0.79
C LEU A 12 -34.12 12.24 -0.13
N VAL A 13 -34.09 11.74 1.08
CA VAL A 13 -35.28 11.62 1.92
C VAL A 13 -35.09 12.52 3.13
N CYS A 14 -36.06 13.38 3.40
CA CYS A 14 -36.05 14.26 4.56
C CYS A 14 -37.23 13.90 5.47
N ALA A 15 -37.02 13.97 6.77
CA ALA A 15 -38.02 13.82 7.78
C ALA A 15 -37.84 14.93 8.82
N ASP A 16 -38.92 15.67 9.10
CA ASP A 16 -38.90 16.68 10.14
C ASP A 16 -38.95 16.02 11.54
N ASP A 17 -38.26 16.61 12.49
CA ASP A 17 -38.36 16.21 13.89
C ASP A 17 -39.76 16.58 14.45
N ALA A 18 -40.16 15.90 15.52
CA ALA A 18 -41.51 16.04 16.09
C ALA A 18 -41.86 17.47 16.54
N ASP A 19 -40.87 18.32 16.78
CA ASP A 19 -41.04 19.73 17.19
C ASP A 19 -40.93 20.72 15.99
N GLY A 20 -40.68 20.24 14.78
CA GLY A 20 -40.60 21.06 13.57
C GLY A 20 -39.42 22.04 13.52
N ARG A 21 -38.46 21.94 14.45
CA ARG A 21 -37.28 22.85 14.52
C ARG A 21 -36.03 22.35 13.85
N ALA A 22 -35.95 21.05 13.63
CA ALA A 22 -34.86 20.37 12.98
C ALA A 22 -35.40 19.24 12.11
N GLY A 23 -34.56 18.59 11.37
CA GLY A 23 -34.92 17.44 10.56
C GLY A 23 -33.71 16.55 10.28
N THR A 24 -33.99 15.30 9.95
CA THR A 24 -33.00 14.31 9.53
C THR A 24 -33.13 14.11 8.05
N PHE A 25 -31.99 14.04 7.34
CA PHE A 25 -31.98 13.67 5.94
C PHE A 25 -31.13 12.42 5.70
N MET A 26 -31.53 11.65 4.69
CA MET A 26 -30.77 10.52 4.19
C MET A 26 -30.48 10.75 2.70
N LEU A 27 -29.22 10.90 2.36
CA LEU A 27 -28.76 10.97 0.97
C LEU A 27 -28.22 9.62 0.56
N THR A 28 -28.84 8.97 -0.43
CA THR A 28 -28.36 7.75 -1.05
C THR A 28 -27.72 8.09 -2.38
N LEU A 29 -26.47 7.70 -2.58
CA LEU A 29 -25.73 7.84 -3.83
C LEU A 29 -25.41 6.45 -4.37
N VAL A 30 -25.89 6.13 -5.57
CA VAL A 30 -25.58 4.88 -6.27
C VAL A 30 -24.64 5.21 -7.44
N PRO A 31 -23.38 4.78 -7.37
CA PRO A 31 -22.44 4.99 -8.46
C PRO A 31 -22.87 4.20 -9.70
N PRO A 32 -22.48 4.64 -10.90
CA PRO A 32 -22.74 3.87 -12.13
C PRO A 32 -22.03 2.52 -12.08
N SER A 33 -22.69 1.45 -12.51
CA SER A 33 -22.18 0.08 -12.52
C SER A 33 -21.09 -0.17 -13.57
N THR A 34 -20.89 0.77 -14.48
CA THR A 34 -19.94 0.65 -15.60
C THR A 34 -19.20 1.96 -15.86
N THR A 35 -18.22 2.24 -15.02
CA THR A 35 -17.06 3.00 -15.50
C THR A 35 -15.89 2.03 -15.54
N SER A 36 -15.73 1.33 -16.64
CA SER A 36 -14.45 0.70 -16.94
C SER A 36 -13.44 1.82 -17.29
N VAL A 37 -13.07 2.60 -16.32
CA VAL A 37 -11.83 3.37 -16.45
C VAL A 37 -10.75 2.30 -16.58
N ALA A 38 -10.15 2.21 -17.74
CA ALA A 38 -9.04 1.29 -17.96
C ALA A 38 -8.01 1.54 -16.85
N ALA A 39 -7.79 0.55 -15.99
CA ALA A 39 -6.85 0.69 -14.88
C ALA A 39 -5.49 1.09 -15.45
N LYS A 40 -4.91 2.17 -14.91
CA LYS A 40 -3.56 2.59 -15.28
C LYS A 40 -2.57 1.49 -14.91
N PRO A 41 -1.52 1.29 -15.70
CA PRO A 41 -0.39 0.47 -15.28
C PRO A 41 0.20 1.02 -13.98
N ARG A 42 0.75 0.14 -13.15
CA ARG A 42 1.30 0.51 -11.84
C ARG A 42 2.79 0.26 -11.78
N ASP A 43 3.49 1.12 -11.06
CA ASP A 43 4.84 0.89 -10.56
C ASP A 43 4.73 0.67 -9.05
N VAL A 44 5.02 -0.54 -8.60
CA VAL A 44 4.76 -0.95 -7.21
C VAL A 44 6.06 -1.33 -6.52
N VAL A 45 6.35 -0.70 -5.39
CA VAL A 45 7.45 -1.12 -4.52
C VAL A 45 6.87 -1.69 -3.23
N PHE A 46 7.12 -2.97 -2.99
CA PHE A 46 6.79 -3.64 -1.73
C PHE A 46 7.96 -3.45 -0.76
N VAL A 47 7.71 -2.87 0.40
CA VAL A 47 8.70 -2.66 1.47
C VAL A 47 8.30 -3.55 2.64
N ILE A 48 9.11 -4.55 2.95
CA ILE A 48 8.76 -5.63 3.87
C ILE A 48 9.76 -5.63 5.01
N ASP A 49 9.25 -5.35 6.19
CA ASP A 49 9.98 -5.42 7.44
C ASP A 49 10.30 -6.88 7.77
N ARG A 50 11.57 -7.15 8.02
CA ARG A 50 12.04 -8.45 8.51
C ARG A 50 12.83 -8.32 9.82
N SER A 51 12.64 -7.23 10.56
CA SER A 51 13.26 -7.03 11.87
C SER A 51 12.96 -8.18 12.82
N GLY A 52 13.71 -8.26 13.91
CA GLY A 52 13.57 -9.33 14.91
C GLY A 52 12.17 -9.42 15.50
N SER A 53 11.48 -8.27 15.66
CA SER A 53 10.08 -8.20 16.13
C SER A 53 9.09 -8.89 15.21
N MET A 54 9.40 -9.01 13.91
CA MET A 54 8.60 -9.71 12.90
C MET A 54 8.72 -11.25 12.98
N GLY A 55 9.42 -11.79 13.96
CA GLY A 55 9.65 -13.24 14.10
C GLY A 55 8.38 -14.07 14.22
N GLY A 56 8.52 -15.36 13.90
CA GLY A 56 7.44 -16.34 14.02
C GLY A 56 6.33 -16.15 13.00
N TRP A 57 5.07 -16.17 13.45
CA TRP A 57 3.89 -16.12 12.60
C TRP A 57 3.77 -14.81 11.80
N LYS A 58 4.32 -13.68 12.32
CA LYS A 58 4.28 -12.37 11.64
C LYS A 58 5.04 -12.41 10.33
N MET A 59 6.25 -12.97 10.31
CA MET A 59 7.02 -13.12 9.08
C MET A 59 6.34 -14.05 8.08
N VAL A 60 5.71 -15.13 8.55
CA VAL A 60 4.92 -16.01 7.66
C VAL A 60 3.75 -15.26 7.05
N ALA A 61 3.04 -14.45 7.83
CA ALA A 61 1.92 -13.63 7.35
C ALA A 61 2.39 -12.56 6.36
N ALA A 62 3.51 -11.87 6.64
CA ALA A 62 4.10 -10.87 5.75
C ALA A 62 4.49 -11.45 4.39
N ARG A 63 5.19 -12.59 4.37
CA ARG A 63 5.56 -13.30 3.13
C ARG A 63 4.33 -13.69 2.32
N ARG A 64 3.31 -14.26 2.96
CA ARG A 64 2.05 -14.64 2.29
C ARG A 64 1.29 -13.45 1.73
N ALA A 65 1.22 -12.36 2.49
CA ALA A 65 0.56 -11.12 2.04
C ALA A 65 1.29 -10.54 0.83
N ALA A 66 2.62 -10.41 0.91
CA ALA A 66 3.44 -9.89 -0.20
C ALA A 66 3.30 -10.77 -1.46
N ALA A 67 3.39 -12.10 -1.33
CA ALA A 67 3.22 -13.02 -2.44
C ALA A 67 1.85 -12.84 -3.12
N ARG A 68 0.77 -12.79 -2.34
CA ARG A 68 -0.58 -12.56 -2.87
C ARG A 68 -0.72 -11.22 -3.59
N MET A 69 -0.14 -10.15 -3.04
CA MET A 69 -0.16 -8.84 -3.68
C MET A 69 0.63 -8.85 -5.00
N ILE A 70 1.81 -9.48 -5.05
CA ILE A 70 2.59 -9.67 -6.28
C ILE A 70 1.81 -10.44 -7.33
N ASP A 71 1.08 -11.48 -6.95
CA ASP A 71 0.24 -12.27 -7.86
C ASP A 71 -0.93 -11.49 -8.49
N THR A 72 -1.35 -10.38 -7.86
CA THR A 72 -2.38 -9.50 -8.45
C THR A 72 -1.86 -8.57 -9.53
N LEU A 73 -0.55 -8.47 -9.70
CA LEU A 73 0.06 -7.64 -10.72
C LEU A 73 -0.12 -8.26 -12.12
N THR A 74 -0.28 -7.41 -13.10
CA THR A 74 -0.41 -7.79 -14.51
C THR A 74 0.88 -7.51 -15.28
N SER A 75 1.05 -8.06 -16.48
CA SER A 75 2.21 -7.79 -17.33
C SER A 75 2.38 -6.31 -17.72
N ARG A 76 1.38 -5.46 -17.48
CA ARG A 76 1.48 -4.00 -17.66
C ARG A 76 2.12 -3.29 -16.46
N ASP A 77 2.17 -3.95 -15.31
CA ASP A 77 2.71 -3.40 -14.08
C ASP A 77 4.23 -3.68 -13.99
N ARG A 78 4.93 -2.86 -13.22
CA ARG A 78 6.32 -3.10 -12.82
C ARG A 78 6.41 -3.14 -11.32
N PHE A 79 7.35 -3.89 -10.79
CA PHE A 79 7.51 -3.98 -9.34
C PHE A 79 8.95 -4.26 -8.91
N CYS A 80 9.20 -4.00 -7.64
CA CYS A 80 10.36 -4.44 -6.87
C CYS A 80 9.90 -4.74 -5.44
N ALA A 81 10.52 -5.68 -4.78
CA ALA A 81 10.35 -5.87 -3.34
C ALA A 81 11.66 -5.52 -2.62
N ILE A 82 11.53 -4.77 -1.55
CA ILE A 82 12.60 -4.39 -0.63
C ILE A 82 12.33 -5.11 0.67
N THR A 83 13.26 -5.92 1.15
CA THR A 83 13.21 -6.44 2.51
C THR A 83 14.26 -5.75 3.35
N PHE A 84 13.93 -5.40 4.59
CA PHE A 84 14.83 -4.63 5.43
C PHE A 84 14.82 -5.05 6.90
N ASP A 85 15.98 -4.91 7.50
CA ASP A 85 16.27 -4.89 8.94
C ASP A 85 17.24 -3.71 9.21
N ASN A 86 18.49 -3.95 9.56
CA ASN A 86 19.61 -2.99 9.49
C ASN A 86 20.25 -2.95 8.10
N VAL A 87 19.82 -3.85 7.21
CA VAL A 87 20.33 -4.00 5.85
C VAL A 87 19.14 -4.05 4.90
N VAL A 88 19.34 -3.50 3.70
CA VAL A 88 18.30 -3.46 2.64
C VAL A 88 18.67 -4.44 1.55
N ASP A 89 17.81 -5.43 1.29
CA ASP A 89 17.91 -6.37 0.17
C ASP A 89 16.81 -6.10 -0.85
N LEU A 90 17.14 -6.24 -2.13
CA LEU A 90 16.26 -5.93 -3.27
C LEU A 90 15.92 -7.21 -4.05
N ILE A 91 14.65 -7.41 -4.36
CA ILE A 91 14.08 -8.62 -4.94
C ILE A 91 13.14 -8.26 -6.10
N PRO A 92 13.18 -8.93 -7.23
CA PRO A 92 14.16 -9.94 -7.67
C PRO A 92 15.45 -9.31 -8.19
N GLU A 93 15.46 -8.02 -8.48
CA GLU A 93 16.55 -7.22 -9.03
C GLU A 93 16.60 -5.84 -8.35
N PRO A 94 17.73 -5.11 -8.39
CA PRO A 94 17.84 -3.78 -7.77
C PRO A 94 17.19 -2.66 -8.62
N THR A 95 16.06 -2.95 -9.24
CA THR A 95 15.28 -2.03 -10.08
C THR A 95 13.84 -2.50 -10.19
N LEU A 96 12.95 -1.64 -10.73
CA LEU A 96 11.62 -2.05 -11.13
C LEU A 96 11.71 -2.99 -12.34
N VAL A 97 11.15 -4.18 -12.20
CA VAL A 97 11.04 -5.17 -13.29
C VAL A 97 9.59 -5.32 -13.73
N ASP A 98 9.37 -5.68 -14.99
CA ASP A 98 8.03 -6.00 -15.49
C ASP A 98 7.44 -7.18 -14.71
N ALA A 99 6.16 -7.10 -14.36
CA ALA A 99 5.46 -8.12 -13.60
C ALA A 99 5.05 -9.31 -14.48
N THR A 100 6.02 -9.88 -15.22
CA THR A 100 5.87 -11.13 -15.96
C THR A 100 5.70 -12.30 -14.98
N ASP A 101 5.10 -13.40 -15.43
CA ASP A 101 4.95 -14.63 -14.61
C ASP A 101 6.31 -15.08 -14.04
N ARG A 102 7.37 -15.02 -14.86
CA ARG A 102 8.72 -15.38 -14.44
C ARG A 102 9.23 -14.49 -13.30
N ASN A 103 9.08 -13.19 -13.41
CA ASN A 103 9.58 -12.25 -12.41
C ASN A 103 8.75 -12.32 -11.12
N ARG A 104 7.43 -12.48 -11.23
CA ARG A 104 6.55 -12.72 -10.07
C ARG A 104 6.94 -13.99 -9.33
N TYR A 105 7.11 -15.09 -10.06
CA TYR A 105 7.55 -16.37 -9.49
C TYR A 105 8.89 -16.25 -8.77
N ARG A 106 9.91 -15.65 -9.40
CA ARG A 106 11.23 -15.43 -8.80
C ARG A 106 11.15 -14.60 -7.51
N ALA A 107 10.33 -13.55 -7.50
CA ALA A 107 10.13 -12.72 -6.32
C ALA A 107 9.46 -13.49 -5.17
N VAL A 108 8.41 -14.25 -5.46
CA VAL A 108 7.71 -15.08 -4.47
C VAL A 108 8.63 -16.15 -3.88
N GLU A 109 9.42 -16.83 -4.72
CA GLU A 109 10.43 -17.81 -4.29
C GLU A 109 11.51 -17.18 -3.40
N ALA A 110 11.96 -15.98 -3.73
CA ALA A 110 12.94 -15.27 -2.92
C ALA A 110 12.34 -14.81 -1.59
N LEU A 111 11.12 -14.26 -1.60
CA LEU A 111 10.39 -13.87 -0.40
C LEU A 111 10.12 -15.04 0.54
N ALA A 112 9.86 -16.23 0.01
CA ALA A 112 9.63 -17.43 0.83
C ALA A 112 10.83 -17.78 1.72
N LYS A 113 12.03 -17.35 1.37
CA LYS A 113 13.29 -17.60 2.10
C LYS A 113 13.67 -16.48 3.07
N VAL A 114 12.91 -15.37 3.07
CA VAL A 114 13.20 -14.23 3.95
C VAL A 114 12.89 -14.62 5.39
N GLU A 115 13.84 -14.46 6.28
CA GLU A 115 13.71 -14.71 7.72
C GLU A 115 13.86 -13.41 8.50
N SER A 116 13.22 -13.36 9.66
CA SER A 116 13.34 -12.22 10.57
C SER A 116 14.71 -12.20 11.22
N ARG A 117 15.33 -11.00 11.27
CA ARG A 117 16.62 -10.77 11.92
C ARG A 117 16.87 -9.28 12.19
N GLY A 118 17.83 -8.98 13.05
CA GLY A 118 18.36 -7.61 13.21
C GLY A 118 17.40 -6.62 13.86
N GLY A 119 17.71 -5.34 13.67
CA GLY A 119 16.91 -4.19 14.13
C GLY A 119 15.96 -3.69 13.05
N THR A 120 15.53 -2.40 13.17
CA THR A 120 14.51 -1.80 12.26
C THR A 120 14.99 -0.44 11.79
N GLU A 121 15.65 -0.38 10.62
CA GLU A 121 16.07 0.86 9.97
C GLU A 121 15.14 1.17 8.79
N MET A 122 14.00 1.83 9.08
CA MET A 122 12.91 2.01 8.12
C MET A 122 13.10 3.18 7.15
N ALA A 123 13.88 4.21 7.49
CA ALA A 123 14.04 5.40 6.66
C ALA A 123 14.68 5.08 5.29
N GLU A 124 15.77 4.32 5.30
CA GLU A 124 16.52 3.98 4.09
C GLU A 124 15.71 3.17 3.06
N PRO A 125 15.01 2.07 3.43
CA PRO A 125 14.20 1.32 2.47
C PRO A 125 13.05 2.15 1.88
N LEU A 126 12.41 3.02 2.65
CA LEU A 126 11.35 3.90 2.14
C LEU A 126 11.90 4.98 1.22
N ARG A 127 13.08 5.54 1.52
CA ARG A 127 13.78 6.47 0.63
C ARG A 127 14.14 5.80 -0.70
N ARG A 128 14.66 4.59 -0.70
CA ARG A 128 14.94 3.81 -1.92
C ARG A 128 13.67 3.53 -2.71
N ALA A 129 12.59 3.15 -2.04
CA ALA A 129 11.31 2.94 -2.69
C ALA A 129 10.82 4.22 -3.40
N ALA A 130 10.89 5.36 -2.74
CA ALA A 130 10.54 6.65 -3.33
C ALA A 130 11.44 6.99 -4.53
N MET A 131 12.75 6.72 -4.46
CA MET A 131 13.70 6.94 -5.56
C MET A 131 13.38 6.07 -6.79
N PHE A 132 13.04 4.79 -6.62
CA PHE A 132 12.62 3.93 -7.73
C PHE A 132 11.38 4.47 -8.45
N LEU A 133 10.50 5.15 -7.72
CA LEU A 133 9.26 5.71 -8.26
C LEU A 133 9.42 7.15 -8.79
N ALA A 134 10.47 7.87 -8.41
CA ALA A 134 10.67 9.28 -8.77
C ALA A 134 10.81 9.51 -10.28
N GLY A 135 11.43 8.56 -11.01
CA GLY A 135 11.61 8.60 -12.47
C GLY A 135 10.41 8.09 -13.30
N GLY A 136 9.28 7.76 -12.66
CA GLY A 136 8.12 7.19 -13.33
C GLY A 136 7.38 8.17 -14.23
N HIS A 137 6.76 7.70 -15.30
CA HIS A 137 5.90 8.48 -16.18
C HIS A 137 4.55 8.78 -15.51
N ASP A 138 3.91 9.92 -15.86
CA ASP A 138 2.63 10.33 -15.27
C ASP A 138 1.42 9.48 -15.74
N ASP A 139 1.62 8.59 -16.70
CA ASP A 139 0.64 7.60 -17.17
C ASP A 139 0.55 6.34 -16.29
N ARG A 140 1.45 6.20 -15.31
CA ARG A 140 1.49 5.06 -14.39
C ARG A 140 1.17 5.49 -12.95
N GLU A 141 0.45 4.64 -12.23
CA GLU A 141 0.27 4.84 -10.78
C GLU A 141 1.53 4.41 -10.04
N ARG A 142 1.98 5.23 -9.12
CA ARG A 142 3.14 4.97 -8.27
C ARG A 142 2.66 4.53 -6.89
N VAL A 143 3.08 3.36 -6.48
CA VAL A 143 2.55 2.72 -5.27
C VAL A 143 3.68 2.20 -4.40
N ILE A 144 3.66 2.52 -3.12
CA ILE A 144 4.46 1.85 -2.09
C ILE A 144 3.51 1.05 -1.20
N VAL A 145 3.86 -0.19 -0.93
CA VAL A 145 3.16 -1.05 0.03
C VAL A 145 4.15 -1.42 1.14
N LEU A 146 3.96 -0.86 2.32
CA LEU A 146 4.76 -1.17 3.51
C LEU A 146 4.08 -2.27 4.33
N VAL A 147 4.85 -3.30 4.68
CA VAL A 147 4.42 -4.39 5.56
C VAL A 147 5.34 -4.40 6.78
N THR A 148 4.81 -4.13 7.98
CA THR A 148 5.59 -3.97 9.22
C THR A 148 4.69 -4.19 10.44
N ASP A 149 5.26 -4.44 11.62
CA ASP A 149 4.54 -4.32 12.90
C ASP A 149 4.55 -2.88 13.45
N GLY A 150 5.28 -1.97 12.79
CA GLY A 150 5.31 -0.54 13.11
C GLY A 150 6.16 -0.19 14.34
N GLN A 151 7.00 -1.09 14.82
CA GLN A 151 7.87 -0.83 15.96
C GLN A 151 9.15 -0.11 15.52
N VAL A 152 9.12 1.23 15.53
CA VAL A 152 10.25 2.11 15.19
C VAL A 152 10.41 3.20 16.23
N GLY A 153 11.65 3.62 16.50
CA GLY A 153 11.96 4.60 17.54
C GLY A 153 12.02 6.06 17.07
N ASN A 154 11.93 6.34 15.77
CA ASN A 154 12.20 7.67 15.17
C ASN A 154 11.13 8.12 14.17
N GLU A 155 9.88 7.85 14.45
CA GLU A 155 8.71 8.02 13.59
C GLU A 155 8.60 9.42 12.97
N ASP A 156 8.72 10.48 13.77
CA ASP A 156 8.60 11.86 13.30
C ASP A 156 9.74 12.27 12.36
N HIS A 157 10.91 11.69 12.53
CA HIS A 157 12.04 11.91 11.63
C HIS A 157 11.75 11.27 10.26
N ILE A 158 11.33 10.01 10.27
CA ILE A 158 10.95 9.27 9.05
C ILE A 158 9.88 10.03 8.26
N LEU A 159 8.82 10.47 8.93
CA LEU A 159 7.73 11.20 8.27
C LEU A 159 8.19 12.51 7.65
N ARG A 160 9.01 13.31 8.36
CA ARG A 160 9.53 14.58 7.84
C ARG A 160 10.46 14.40 6.65
N GLU A 161 11.31 13.39 6.68
CA GLU A 161 12.25 13.09 5.60
C GLU A 161 11.52 12.61 4.32
N LEU A 162 10.49 11.79 4.48
CA LEU A 162 9.83 11.15 3.35
C LEU A 162 8.71 11.97 2.71
N ALA A 163 8.02 12.81 3.48
CA ALA A 163 6.85 13.57 3.01
C ALA A 163 7.06 14.32 1.68
N PRO A 164 8.22 14.98 1.41
CA PRO A 164 8.45 15.65 0.13
C PRO A 164 8.46 14.69 -1.06
N ASN A 165 8.95 13.46 -0.87
CA ASN A 165 9.14 12.45 -1.91
C ASN A 165 7.88 11.62 -2.18
N LEU A 166 6.90 11.66 -1.29
CA LEU A 166 5.68 10.86 -1.37
C LEU A 166 4.48 11.60 -2.00
N LYS A 167 4.59 12.89 -2.31
CA LYS A 167 3.46 13.73 -2.83
C LYS A 167 2.74 13.17 -4.06
N LYS A 168 3.40 12.33 -4.87
CA LYS A 168 2.84 11.72 -6.07
C LYS A 168 2.83 10.19 -6.00
N VAL A 169 2.99 9.65 -4.80
CA VAL A 169 3.09 8.21 -4.56
C VAL A 169 1.97 7.82 -3.61
N ARG A 170 1.13 6.88 -4.02
CA ARG A 170 0.13 6.29 -3.13
C ARG A 170 0.83 5.34 -2.17
N MET A 171 0.64 5.55 -0.89
CA MET A 171 1.24 4.70 0.12
C MET A 171 0.18 3.89 0.86
N PHE A 172 0.34 2.59 0.82
CA PHE A 172 -0.46 1.65 1.60
C PHE A 172 0.41 1.03 2.69
N THR A 173 -0.17 0.88 3.87
CA THR A 173 0.52 0.27 5.01
C THR A 173 -0.27 -0.92 5.52
N LEU A 174 0.40 -2.06 5.70
CA LEU A 174 -0.16 -3.27 6.28
C LEU A 174 0.55 -3.56 7.59
N GLY A 175 -0.14 -3.30 8.69
CA GLY A 175 0.34 -3.61 10.03
C GLY A 175 0.08 -5.08 10.38
N ILE A 176 1.10 -5.80 10.85
CA ILE A 176 1.02 -7.21 11.23
C ILE A 176 1.43 -7.37 12.68
N ASP A 177 0.50 -7.21 13.60
CA ASP A 177 0.61 -7.59 15.03
C ASP A 177 -0.75 -7.42 15.71
N GLN A 178 -0.89 -7.89 16.93
CA GLN A 178 -1.98 -7.54 17.85
C GLN A 178 -1.78 -6.13 18.44
N ALA A 179 -0.54 -5.66 18.55
CA ALA A 179 -0.14 -4.35 19.08
C ALA A 179 0.60 -3.51 18.04
N VAL A 180 0.05 -3.41 16.82
CA VAL A 180 0.59 -2.55 15.76
C VAL A 180 0.60 -1.10 16.21
N ASN A 181 1.68 -0.37 15.93
CA ASN A 181 1.67 1.09 16.05
C ASN A 181 0.80 1.73 14.96
N ALA A 182 -0.52 1.61 15.16
CA ALA A 182 -1.51 2.04 14.19
C ALA A 182 -1.47 3.55 13.90
N ALA A 183 -1.03 4.36 14.87
CA ALA A 183 -0.90 5.80 14.69
C ALA A 183 0.18 6.13 13.66
N PHE A 184 1.34 5.51 13.79
CA PHE A 184 2.45 5.71 12.86
C PHE A 184 2.15 5.21 11.44
N VAL A 185 1.66 3.98 11.30
CA VAL A 185 1.32 3.40 9.99
C VAL A 185 0.25 4.22 9.25
N ARG A 186 -0.76 4.75 9.97
CA ARG A 186 -1.77 5.65 9.38
C ARG A 186 -1.18 6.97 8.94
N ARG A 187 -0.27 7.57 9.72
CA ARG A 187 0.43 8.82 9.36
C ARG A 187 1.29 8.63 8.11
N LEU A 188 1.99 7.50 7.99
CA LEU A 188 2.74 7.16 6.77
C LEU A 188 1.83 7.01 5.56
N ALA A 189 0.73 6.28 5.68
CA ALA A 189 -0.25 6.16 4.60
C ALA A 189 -0.82 7.52 4.18
N GLY A 190 -1.10 8.41 5.13
CA GLY A 190 -1.60 9.76 4.88
C GLY A 190 -0.55 10.74 4.31
N ALA A 191 0.73 10.41 4.35
CA ALA A 191 1.79 11.21 3.73
C ALA A 191 1.89 10.98 2.20
N GLY A 192 1.32 9.89 1.70
CA GLY A 192 1.14 9.62 0.28
C GLY A 192 -0.01 10.40 -0.33
N GLY A 193 0.08 10.74 -1.64
CA GLY A 193 -0.96 11.49 -2.38
C GLY A 193 -2.13 10.61 -2.83
#